data_f3fd1bd10d6a423baa081c00fe2cbead
#
_entry.id   f3fd1bd10d6a423baa081c00fe2cbead
#
_cell.length_a   1.000
_cell.length_b   1.000
_cell.length_c   1.000
_cell.angle_alpha   90.00
_cell.angle_beta   90.00
_cell.angle_gamma   90.00
#
_symmetry.space_group_name_H-M   'P 1'
#
loop_
_entity.id
_entity.type
_entity.pdbx_description
1 polymer ?
#
loop_
_entity_poly.entity_id
_entity_poly.type
_entity_poly.pdbx_seq_one_letter_code
_entity_poly.pdbx_strand_id
1 'polypeptide(L)'
;SIYKPEIELIFRMKSLSIAITALTLFVALPKAEAQTFRVCHGYECYYKTKVTLSDQDLRRIQNLMRQGAQSPAAERKALRAAVALFEQRSTAAIGVRDKPRMQFGKARIKGQMDCIDESTNTDNFIRYLDSRGWLKHHAPVRKTARGSFFDGRYPHWTAVIQAKDSERWAVDSWYEAGGXXXXXXPDIMPLADWKRRGYGGER
;
A
#
# COMPACT_ATOMS: atom_id res chain seq x y z
N SER A 1 16.08 -48.74 83.44
CA SER A 1 16.42 -49.29 82.13
C SER A 1 15.23 -49.08 81.19
N ILE A 2 15.35 -48.12 80.31
CA ILE A 2 14.27 -47.71 79.41
C ILE A 2 14.72 -47.99 77.99
N TYR A 3 14.00 -48.84 77.33
CA TYR A 3 14.24 -49.25 75.92
C TYR A 3 13.52 -48.28 74.99
N LYS A 4 14.24 -47.70 74.03
CA LYS A 4 13.67 -46.78 72.99
C LYS A 4 13.66 -47.52 71.64
N PRO A 5 12.51 -47.67 70.98
CA PRO A 5 12.56 -48.19 69.63
C PRO A 5 12.64 -46.98 68.64
N GLU A 6 13.60 -46.99 67.75
CA GLU A 6 13.74 -46.10 66.64
C GLU A 6 12.79 -46.56 65.51
N ILE A 7 11.91 -45.59 65.09
CA ILE A 7 11.06 -45.82 63.95
C ILE A 7 11.73 -45.11 62.74
N GLU A 8 12.31 -45.88 61.84
CA GLU A 8 12.82 -45.39 60.60
C GLU A 8 11.64 -45.27 59.62
N LEU A 9 11.26 -44.03 59.35
CA LEU A 9 10.24 -43.76 58.34
C LEU A 9 10.95 -43.52 56.98
N ILE A 10 10.95 -44.56 56.14
CA ILE A 10 11.52 -44.46 54.80
C ILE A 10 10.53 -43.77 53.90
N PHE A 11 10.79 -42.47 53.64
CA PHE A 11 10.05 -41.72 52.67
C PHE A 11 10.55 -42.07 51.26
N ARG A 12 9.82 -42.95 50.57
CA ARG A 12 10.07 -43.19 49.13
C ARG A 12 9.45 -42.03 48.34
N MET A 13 10.27 -41.07 48.01
CA MET A 13 9.87 -40.04 47.05
C MET A 13 9.94 -40.64 45.64
N LYS A 14 8.76 -40.94 45.09
CA LYS A 14 8.65 -41.28 43.68
C LYS A 14 8.80 -39.99 42.88
N SER A 15 9.94 -39.80 42.22
CA SER A 15 10.15 -38.69 41.26
C SER A 15 9.23 -38.90 40.06
N LEU A 16 8.18 -38.09 40.02
CA LEU A 16 7.29 -38.07 38.86
C LEU A 16 7.93 -37.13 37.82
N SER A 17 8.65 -37.72 36.88
CA SER A 17 9.22 -36.93 35.75
C SER A 17 8.09 -36.56 34.82
N ILE A 18 7.65 -35.29 34.91
CA ILE A 18 6.70 -34.74 33.95
C ILE A 18 7.50 -34.33 32.72
N ALA A 19 7.42 -35.15 31.68
CA ALA A 19 7.97 -34.81 30.37
C ALA A 19 7.04 -33.77 29.73
N ILE A 20 7.41 -32.50 29.80
CA ILE A 20 6.72 -31.43 29.09
C ILE A 20 7.14 -31.50 27.62
N THR A 21 6.33 -32.19 26.83
CA THR A 21 6.50 -32.18 25.37
C THR A 21 6.07 -30.80 24.86
N ALA A 22 7.04 -29.93 24.62
CA ALA A 22 6.77 -28.63 23.98
C ALA A 22 6.35 -28.89 22.54
N LEU A 23 5.03 -28.92 22.32
CA LEU A 23 4.47 -28.96 20.97
C LEU A 23 4.66 -27.58 20.34
N THR A 24 5.77 -27.41 19.65
CA THR A 24 6.01 -26.18 18.86
C THR A 24 4.99 -26.15 17.71
N LEU A 25 3.95 -25.38 17.90
CA LEU A 25 2.98 -25.10 16.84
C LEU A 25 3.71 -24.27 15.77
N PHE A 26 4.17 -24.93 14.74
CA PHE A 26 4.71 -24.27 13.55
C PHE A 26 3.52 -23.64 12.82
N VAL A 27 3.18 -22.40 13.19
CA VAL A 27 2.23 -21.62 12.40
C VAL A 27 2.96 -21.29 11.09
N ALA A 28 2.67 -22.06 10.05
CA ALA A 28 3.15 -21.75 8.71
C ALA A 28 2.58 -20.39 8.31
N LEU A 29 3.44 -19.37 8.29
CA LEU A 29 3.04 -18.05 7.76
C LEU A 29 2.57 -18.27 6.32
N PRO A 30 1.39 -17.76 5.97
CA PRO A 30 0.91 -17.94 4.60
C PRO A 30 1.94 -17.37 3.64
N LYS A 31 2.37 -18.20 2.72
CA LYS A 31 3.30 -17.81 1.66
C LYS A 31 2.67 -16.66 0.89
N ALA A 32 3.34 -15.54 0.86
CA ALA A 32 2.84 -14.39 0.09
C ALA A 32 2.89 -14.79 -1.39
N GLU A 33 1.73 -15.09 -1.94
CA GLU A 33 1.62 -15.39 -3.38
C GLU A 33 1.80 -14.10 -4.18
N ALA A 34 2.60 -14.20 -5.24
CA ALA A 34 2.82 -13.09 -6.15
C ALA A 34 1.47 -12.50 -6.61
N GLN A 35 1.35 -11.19 -6.53
CA GLN A 35 0.11 -10.47 -6.84
C GLN A 35 0.21 -9.81 -8.20
N THR A 36 -0.77 -10.07 -9.06
CA THR A 36 -0.81 -9.50 -10.40
C THR A 36 -1.89 -8.42 -10.49
N PHE A 37 -1.50 -7.30 -11.07
CA PHE A 37 -2.37 -6.14 -11.35
C PHE A 37 -2.49 -5.95 -12.86
N ARG A 38 -3.60 -5.40 -13.31
CA ARG A 38 -3.76 -4.88 -14.67
C ARG A 38 -3.59 -3.37 -14.61
N VAL A 39 -2.45 -2.90 -15.07
CA VAL A 39 -2.08 -1.48 -15.01
C VAL A 39 -2.49 -0.79 -16.31
N CYS A 40 -3.31 0.26 -16.16
CA CYS A 40 -3.81 1.10 -17.26
C CYS A 40 -2.70 2.02 -17.78
N HIS A 41 -2.66 2.22 -19.11
CA HIS A 41 -1.81 3.23 -19.75
C HIS A 41 -2.30 3.49 -21.18
N GLY A 42 -1.78 4.53 -21.82
CA GLY A 42 -2.15 4.90 -23.18
C GLY A 42 -3.34 5.85 -23.23
N TYR A 43 -3.65 6.46 -22.10
CA TYR A 43 -4.77 7.35 -21.83
C TYR A 43 -6.11 6.61 -21.80
N GLU A 44 -6.94 6.93 -20.83
CA GLU A 44 -8.26 6.36 -20.62
C GLU A 44 -8.25 4.81 -20.56
N CYS A 45 -7.16 4.23 -20.02
CA CYS A 45 -6.97 2.76 -19.94
C CYS A 45 -7.02 2.06 -21.32
N TYR A 46 -6.53 2.72 -22.35
CA TYR A 46 -6.52 2.14 -23.71
C TYR A 46 -5.74 0.83 -23.75
N TYR A 47 -4.59 0.78 -23.06
CA TYR A 47 -3.81 -0.45 -22.87
C TYR A 47 -3.89 -0.89 -21.42
N LYS A 48 -3.72 -2.21 -21.21
CA LYS A 48 -3.59 -2.80 -19.86
C LYS A 48 -2.45 -3.82 -19.88
N THR A 49 -1.42 -3.55 -19.08
CA THR A 49 -0.29 -4.46 -18.94
C THR A 49 -0.38 -5.20 -17.60
N LYS A 50 -0.10 -6.52 -17.64
CA LYS A 50 0.00 -7.31 -16.40
C LYS A 50 1.29 -6.95 -15.67
N VAL A 51 1.18 -6.54 -14.43
CA VAL A 51 2.30 -6.20 -13.55
C VAL A 51 2.24 -7.13 -12.34
N THR A 52 3.25 -7.94 -12.16
CA THR A 52 3.30 -8.86 -11.03
C THR A 52 4.29 -8.33 -10.00
N LEU A 53 3.79 -8.09 -8.79
CA LEU A 53 4.62 -7.81 -7.64
C LEU A 53 5.16 -9.14 -7.11
N SER A 54 6.47 -9.23 -6.97
CA SER A 54 7.12 -10.40 -6.41
C SER A 54 6.82 -10.55 -4.92
N ASP A 55 7.07 -11.72 -4.38
CA ASP A 55 6.99 -11.94 -2.92
C ASP A 55 7.85 -10.94 -2.16
N GLN A 56 9.02 -10.60 -2.71
CA GLN A 56 9.92 -9.62 -2.08
C GLN A 56 9.29 -8.22 -2.07
N ASP A 57 8.68 -7.80 -3.18
CA ASP A 57 7.99 -6.52 -3.27
C ASP A 57 6.82 -6.47 -2.27
N LEU A 58 6.04 -7.55 -2.22
CA LEU A 58 4.90 -7.63 -1.30
C LEU A 58 5.34 -7.56 0.16
N ARG A 59 6.42 -8.28 0.52
CA ARG A 59 6.96 -8.18 1.88
C ARG A 59 7.46 -6.77 2.18
N ARG A 60 8.09 -6.10 1.22
CA ARG A 60 8.56 -4.72 1.40
C ARG A 60 7.38 -3.77 1.62
N ILE A 61 6.33 -3.90 0.81
CA ILE A 61 5.09 -3.10 0.94
C ILE A 61 4.44 -3.36 2.30
N GLN A 62 4.29 -4.63 2.68
CA GLN A 62 3.71 -5.01 3.96
C GLN A 62 4.48 -4.40 5.14
N ASN A 63 5.82 -4.44 5.09
CA ASN A 63 6.65 -3.85 6.13
C ASN A 63 6.49 -2.34 6.21
N LEU A 64 6.43 -1.65 5.06
CA LEU A 64 6.15 -0.21 5.02
C LEU A 64 4.81 0.09 5.70
N MET A 65 3.75 -0.61 5.31
CA MET A 65 2.41 -0.38 5.87
C MET A 65 2.34 -0.72 7.36
N ARG A 66 3.04 -1.77 7.80
CA ARG A 66 3.11 -2.13 9.22
C ARG A 66 3.80 -1.02 10.04
N GLN A 67 4.88 -0.45 9.51
CA GLN A 67 5.56 0.68 10.16
C GLN A 67 4.66 1.92 10.18
N GLY A 68 3.85 2.10 9.15
CA GLY A 68 2.90 3.20 9.05
C GLY A 68 1.69 3.07 9.96
N ALA A 69 1.42 1.90 10.53
CA ALA A 69 0.21 1.64 11.32
C ALA A 69 0.14 2.41 12.65
N GLN A 70 1.19 3.14 13.01
CA GLN A 70 1.29 3.83 14.30
C GLN A 70 0.37 5.06 14.38
N SER A 71 0.08 5.72 13.26
CA SER A 71 -0.78 6.91 13.22
C SER A 71 -1.28 7.17 11.80
N PRO A 72 -2.36 7.96 11.65
CA PRO A 72 -2.82 8.33 10.30
C PRO A 72 -1.74 9.01 9.46
N ALA A 73 -0.93 9.89 10.03
CA ALA A 73 0.14 10.57 9.31
C ALA A 73 1.24 9.58 8.88
N ALA A 74 1.62 8.66 9.78
CA ALA A 74 2.61 7.63 9.46
C ALA A 74 2.10 6.69 8.35
N GLU A 75 0.81 6.37 8.37
CA GLU A 75 0.21 5.52 7.35
C GLU A 75 0.22 6.22 5.97
N ARG A 76 -0.08 7.52 5.92
CA ARG A 76 0.00 8.28 4.66
C ARG A 76 1.44 8.31 4.12
N LYS A 77 2.43 8.47 5.00
CA LYS A 77 3.85 8.42 4.61
C LYS A 77 4.23 7.04 4.06
N ALA A 78 3.79 5.97 4.71
CA ALA A 78 4.02 4.59 4.27
C ALA A 78 3.32 4.32 2.93
N LEU A 79 2.08 4.79 2.79
CA LEU A 79 1.30 4.65 1.55
C LEU A 79 2.00 5.35 0.38
N ARG A 80 2.54 6.55 0.61
CA ARG A 80 3.33 7.26 -0.41
C ARG A 80 4.48 6.39 -0.92
N ALA A 81 5.22 5.76 -0.02
CA ALA A 81 6.35 4.89 -0.39
C ALA A 81 5.88 3.60 -1.09
N ALA A 82 4.76 3.04 -0.65
CA ALA A 82 4.21 1.82 -1.24
C ALA A 82 3.72 2.07 -2.67
N VAL A 83 3.02 3.20 -2.91
CA VAL A 83 2.55 3.58 -4.25
C VAL A 83 3.76 3.82 -5.16
N ALA A 84 4.79 4.53 -4.68
CA ALA A 84 6.01 4.76 -5.47
C ALA A 84 6.67 3.45 -5.91
N LEU A 85 6.72 2.46 -5.02
CA LEU A 85 7.26 1.13 -5.38
C LEU A 85 6.39 0.45 -6.45
N PHE A 86 5.07 0.51 -6.30
CA PHE A 86 4.13 -0.05 -7.27
C PHE A 86 4.31 0.61 -8.65
N GLU A 87 4.42 1.93 -8.71
CA GLU A 87 4.65 2.67 -9.95
C GLU A 87 5.99 2.30 -10.60
N GLN A 88 7.03 2.14 -9.78
CA GLN A 88 8.34 1.72 -10.27
C GLN A 88 8.26 0.32 -10.93
N ARG A 89 7.54 -0.62 -10.30
CA ARG A 89 7.34 -1.95 -10.86
C ARG A 89 6.47 -1.93 -12.12
N SER A 90 5.49 -1.04 -12.14
CA SER A 90 4.62 -0.85 -13.31
C SER A 90 5.43 -0.34 -14.50
N THR A 91 6.24 0.69 -14.28
CA THR A 91 7.15 1.24 -15.31
C THR A 91 8.08 0.17 -15.85
N ALA A 92 8.68 -0.62 -14.97
CA ALA A 92 9.61 -1.69 -15.38
C ALA A 92 8.90 -2.76 -16.22
N ALA A 93 7.69 -3.13 -15.86
CA ALA A 93 6.92 -4.16 -16.58
C ALA A 93 6.41 -3.65 -17.93
N ILE A 94 6.01 -2.39 -18.02
CA ILE A 94 5.55 -1.76 -19.27
C ILE A 94 6.75 -1.57 -20.22
N GLY A 95 7.93 -1.29 -19.66
CA GLY A 95 9.17 -1.08 -20.42
C GLY A 95 9.31 0.33 -20.99
N VAL A 96 8.37 1.21 -20.68
CA VAL A 96 8.40 2.61 -21.13
C VAL A 96 8.12 3.50 -19.93
N ARG A 97 8.94 4.50 -19.75
CA ARG A 97 8.76 5.47 -18.67
C ARG A 97 7.73 6.50 -19.08
N ASP A 98 6.74 6.69 -18.24
CA ASP A 98 5.76 7.75 -18.42
C ASP A 98 6.43 9.11 -18.18
N LYS A 99 5.96 10.12 -18.91
CA LYS A 99 6.39 11.50 -18.70
C LYS A 99 5.44 12.18 -17.72
N PRO A 100 5.97 12.98 -16.79
CA PRO A 100 5.09 13.69 -15.85
C PRO A 100 4.08 14.55 -16.60
N ARG A 101 2.87 14.55 -16.12
CA ARG A 101 1.72 15.28 -16.66
C ARG A 101 1.29 14.75 -18.03
N MET A 102 0.03 14.94 -18.32
CA MET A 102 -0.54 14.59 -19.62
C MET A 102 0.07 15.46 -20.72
N GLN A 103 0.57 14.83 -21.77
CA GLN A 103 1.07 15.54 -22.94
C GLN A 103 0.09 15.37 -24.09
N PHE A 104 -0.35 16.47 -24.66
CA PHE A 104 -1.22 16.41 -25.82
C PHE A 104 -0.54 15.64 -26.96
N GLY A 105 -1.33 14.83 -27.67
CA GLY A 105 -0.81 14.01 -28.75
C GLY A 105 -0.13 12.70 -28.33
N LYS A 106 -0.16 12.37 -27.03
CA LYS A 106 0.42 11.13 -26.52
C LYS A 106 -0.61 10.04 -26.21
N ALA A 107 -1.87 10.28 -26.56
CA ALA A 107 -2.90 9.25 -26.44
C ALA A 107 -2.55 8.05 -27.33
N ARG A 108 -2.89 6.85 -26.83
CA ARG A 108 -2.64 5.56 -27.50
C ARG A 108 -1.14 5.27 -27.72
N ILE A 109 -0.25 5.93 -26.97
CA ILE A 109 1.17 5.59 -26.94
C ILE A 109 1.41 4.71 -25.72
N LYS A 110 1.98 3.53 -25.96
CA LYS A 110 2.26 2.56 -24.89
C LYS A 110 3.15 3.21 -23.83
N GLY A 111 2.73 3.07 -22.58
CA GLY A 111 3.48 3.52 -21.42
C GLY A 111 3.22 4.97 -21.01
N GLN A 112 2.57 5.76 -21.86
CA GLN A 112 2.16 7.11 -21.46
C GLN A 112 0.85 7.04 -20.69
N MET A 113 0.71 7.85 -19.64
CA MET A 113 -0.48 7.83 -18.78
C MET A 113 -1.10 9.20 -18.68
N ASP A 114 -2.42 9.22 -18.53
CA ASP A 114 -3.16 10.42 -18.13
C ASP A 114 -3.63 10.25 -16.67
N CYS A 115 -4.29 11.27 -16.15
CA CYS A 115 -4.75 11.22 -14.76
C CYS A 115 -5.81 10.13 -14.53
N ILE A 116 -6.52 9.69 -15.58
CA ILE A 116 -7.47 8.58 -15.48
C ILE A 116 -6.72 7.27 -15.27
N ASP A 117 -5.67 7.03 -16.08
CA ASP A 117 -4.81 5.85 -15.93
C ASP A 117 -4.21 5.79 -14.53
N GLU A 118 -3.54 6.87 -14.11
CA GLU A 118 -2.81 6.90 -12.86
C GLU A 118 -3.75 6.80 -11.64
N SER A 119 -4.85 7.57 -11.65
CA SER A 119 -5.80 7.47 -10.53
C SER A 119 -6.45 6.08 -10.44
N THR A 120 -6.68 5.44 -11.60
CA THR A 120 -7.23 4.06 -11.62
C THR A 120 -6.22 3.06 -11.07
N ASN A 121 -4.96 3.17 -11.48
CA ASN A 121 -3.90 2.27 -11.03
C ASN A 121 -3.67 2.43 -9.53
N THR A 122 -3.60 3.68 -9.06
CA THR A 122 -3.41 4.00 -7.65
C THR A 122 -4.61 3.51 -6.81
N ASP A 123 -5.83 3.76 -7.25
CA ASP A 123 -7.04 3.32 -6.54
C ASP A 123 -7.08 1.79 -6.41
N ASN A 124 -6.78 1.08 -7.51
CA ASN A 124 -6.75 -0.38 -7.52
C ASN A 124 -5.70 -0.92 -6.54
N PHE A 125 -4.53 -0.29 -6.50
CA PHE A 125 -3.47 -0.69 -5.58
C PHE A 125 -3.87 -0.42 -4.13
N ILE A 126 -4.46 0.74 -3.83
CA ILE A 126 -4.91 1.08 -2.47
C ILE A 126 -6.00 0.08 -2.01
N ARG A 127 -6.95 -0.26 -2.88
CA ARG A 127 -7.98 -1.26 -2.56
C ARG A 127 -7.37 -2.63 -2.27
N TYR A 128 -6.30 -2.98 -2.99
CA TYR A 128 -5.56 -4.21 -2.67
C TYR A 128 -4.96 -4.13 -1.25
N LEU A 129 -4.30 -3.02 -0.89
CA LEU A 129 -3.74 -2.86 0.46
C LEU A 129 -4.85 -2.98 1.52
N ASP A 130 -6.01 -2.39 1.26
CA ASP A 130 -7.17 -2.45 2.15
C ASP A 130 -7.68 -3.88 2.29
N SER A 131 -7.83 -4.61 1.17
CA SER A 131 -8.30 -6.00 1.18
C SER A 131 -7.35 -6.94 1.94
N ARG A 132 -6.06 -6.55 2.02
CA ARG A 132 -5.06 -7.29 2.81
C ARG A 132 -5.07 -6.88 4.29
N GLY A 133 -5.90 -5.89 4.66
CA GLY A 133 -5.93 -5.36 6.01
C GLY A 133 -4.67 -4.57 6.37
N TRP A 134 -3.96 -4.04 5.37
CA TRP A 134 -2.71 -3.31 5.59
C TRP A 134 -2.92 -1.81 5.81
N LEU A 135 -4.14 -1.31 5.57
CA LEU A 135 -4.55 0.04 5.99
C LEU A 135 -5.24 -0.06 7.36
N LYS A 136 -4.82 0.78 8.30
CA LYS A 136 -5.33 0.76 9.68
C LYS A 136 -6.10 2.03 10.04
N HIS A 137 -5.79 3.12 9.38
CA HIS A 137 -6.36 4.44 9.69
C HIS A 137 -7.21 5.01 8.56
N HIS A 138 -7.01 4.52 7.34
CA HIS A 138 -7.73 5.00 6.15
C HIS A 138 -8.38 3.85 5.40
N ALA A 139 -9.38 4.18 4.61
CA ALA A 139 -10.00 3.25 3.66
C ALA A 139 -10.12 3.92 2.29
N PRO A 140 -10.00 3.17 1.18
CA PRO A 140 -10.23 3.75 -0.14
C PRO A 140 -11.70 4.11 -0.32
N VAL A 141 -11.94 5.29 -0.87
CA VAL A 141 -13.30 5.72 -1.24
C VAL A 141 -13.34 6.04 -2.73
N ARG A 142 -14.47 6.54 -3.22
CA ARG A 142 -14.63 6.82 -4.65
C ARG A 142 -13.64 7.88 -5.11
N LYS A 143 -12.98 7.61 -6.23
CA LYS A 143 -12.13 8.61 -6.92
C LYS A 143 -12.91 9.87 -7.21
N THR A 144 -12.22 10.99 -7.31
CA THR A 144 -12.86 12.28 -7.61
C THR A 144 -12.02 13.09 -8.60
N ALA A 145 -12.66 14.09 -9.17
CA ALA A 145 -11.98 15.04 -10.07
C ALA A 145 -12.06 16.45 -9.52
N ARG A 146 -11.15 17.29 -9.98
CA ARG A 146 -11.23 18.75 -9.82
C ARG A 146 -11.15 19.38 -11.20
N GLY A 147 -11.66 20.61 -11.31
CA GLY A 147 -11.72 21.32 -12.58
C GLY A 147 -12.83 20.81 -13.48
N SER A 148 -13.24 21.65 -14.39
CA SER A 148 -14.23 21.33 -15.42
C SER A 148 -13.96 22.18 -16.64
N PHE A 149 -14.42 21.73 -17.80
CA PHE A 149 -14.30 22.54 -19.01
C PHE A 149 -15.09 23.86 -18.90
N PHE A 150 -16.13 23.89 -18.07
CA PHE A 150 -16.96 25.11 -17.89
C PHE A 150 -16.21 26.19 -17.09
N ASP A 151 -15.26 25.83 -16.26
CA ASP A 151 -14.45 26.81 -15.51
C ASP A 151 -13.04 26.99 -16.12
N GLY A 152 -12.86 26.52 -17.36
CA GLY A 152 -11.60 26.66 -18.09
C GLY A 152 -10.49 25.75 -17.61
N ARG A 153 -10.80 24.75 -16.78
CA ARG A 153 -9.81 23.83 -16.24
C ARG A 153 -10.06 22.42 -16.75
N TYR A 154 -9.01 21.78 -17.22
CA TYR A 154 -9.12 20.39 -17.65
C TYR A 154 -9.41 19.50 -16.42
N PRO A 155 -10.42 18.60 -16.47
CA PRO A 155 -10.70 17.72 -15.35
C PRO A 155 -9.50 16.86 -15.01
N HIS A 156 -9.10 16.88 -13.72
CA HIS A 156 -7.97 16.10 -13.22
C HIS A 156 -8.44 15.14 -12.14
N TRP A 157 -8.18 13.85 -12.30
CA TRP A 157 -8.64 12.77 -11.42
C TRP A 157 -7.58 12.37 -10.42
N THR A 158 -8.02 11.94 -9.23
CA THR A 158 -7.15 11.39 -8.19
C THR A 158 -7.84 10.24 -7.44
N ALA A 159 -7.05 9.31 -6.94
CA ALA A 159 -7.50 8.34 -5.96
C ALA A 159 -7.74 9.06 -4.62
N VAL A 160 -8.65 8.53 -3.79
CA VAL A 160 -9.02 9.16 -2.52
C VAL A 160 -9.06 8.12 -1.41
N ILE A 161 -8.47 8.47 -0.28
CA ILE A 161 -8.60 7.70 0.96
C ILE A 161 -9.34 8.55 1.99
N GLN A 162 -10.08 7.89 2.87
CA GLN A 162 -10.82 8.53 3.94
C GLN A 162 -10.35 8.01 5.28
N ALA A 163 -10.00 8.92 6.18
CA ALA A 163 -9.60 8.59 7.54
C ALA A 163 -10.83 8.29 8.40
N LYS A 164 -10.61 7.68 9.56
CA LYS A 164 -11.68 7.29 10.49
C LYS A 164 -12.50 8.47 10.99
N ASP A 165 -11.90 9.65 11.06
CA ASP A 165 -12.59 10.90 11.43
C ASP A 165 -13.35 11.52 10.25
N SER A 166 -13.45 10.80 9.14
CA SER A 166 -14.12 11.19 7.89
C SER A 166 -13.35 12.19 7.03
N GLU A 167 -12.17 12.66 7.47
CA GLU A 167 -11.34 13.51 6.63
C GLU A 167 -10.87 12.74 5.39
N ARG A 168 -10.94 13.38 4.24
CA ARG A 168 -10.54 12.78 2.96
C ARG A 168 -9.22 13.34 2.47
N TRP A 169 -8.43 12.47 1.85
CA TRP A 169 -7.09 12.77 1.37
C TRP A 169 -6.97 12.33 -0.09
N ALA A 170 -6.51 13.21 -0.94
CA ALA A 170 -6.15 12.86 -2.32
C ALA A 170 -4.83 12.07 -2.30
N VAL A 171 -4.72 11.08 -3.19
CA VAL A 171 -3.48 10.35 -3.46
C VAL A 171 -3.21 10.52 -4.96
N ASP A 172 -2.47 11.57 -5.29
CA ASP A 172 -2.31 12.06 -6.66
C ASP A 172 -0.91 11.72 -7.17
N SER A 173 -0.83 10.80 -8.12
CA SER A 173 0.44 10.33 -8.70
C SER A 173 0.84 11.11 -9.95
N TRP A 174 -0.04 11.91 -10.51
CA TRP A 174 0.10 12.44 -11.87
C TRP A 174 1.33 13.32 -12.06
N TYR A 175 1.63 14.15 -11.06
CA TYR A 175 2.75 15.11 -11.19
C TYR A 175 4.11 14.45 -11.02
N GLU A 176 4.15 13.30 -10.36
CA GLU A 176 5.39 12.61 -10.05
C GLU A 176 5.55 11.32 -10.85
N ALA A 177 4.62 11.02 -11.73
CA ALA A 177 4.65 9.81 -12.55
C ALA A 177 5.96 9.72 -13.34
N GLY A 178 6.59 8.60 -13.23
CA GLY A 178 7.86 8.36 -13.91
C GLY A 178 8.99 9.24 -13.46
N GLY A 179 8.71 10.10 -12.47
CA GLY A 179 9.68 11.09 -12.01
C GLY A 179 10.94 10.49 -11.46
N UNK A 180 11.64 11.33 -11.68
CA UNK A 180 12.93 10.91 -11.37
C UNK A 180 13.03 10.52 -10.00
N UNK A 181 13.66 10.33 -9.90
CA UNK A 181 14.16 10.02 -8.77
C UNK A 181 13.21 9.75 -7.67
N UNK A 182 13.44 9.74 -7.32
CA UNK A 182 13.03 9.42 -6.13
C UNK A 182 11.58 9.34 -5.91
N UNK A 183 11.34 8.96 -5.80
CA UNK A 183 10.22 8.75 -5.24
C UNK A 183 9.03 9.53 -5.67
N UNK A 184 8.77 9.52 -6.47
CA UNK A 184 7.84 9.97 -6.71
C UNK A 184 6.92 9.61 -5.94
N UNK A 185 6.62 10.00 -5.24
CA UNK A 185 5.85 9.71 -4.54
C UNK A 185 4.83 10.38 -4.89
N PRO A 186 3.72 9.85 -4.80
CA PRO A 186 2.50 10.61 -5.03
C PRO A 186 2.33 11.73 -4.00
N ASP A 187 1.65 12.77 -4.41
CA ASP A 187 1.22 13.81 -3.47
C ASP A 187 0.03 13.28 -2.65
N ILE A 188 0.19 13.25 -1.33
CA ILE A 188 -0.91 12.88 -0.44
C ILE A 188 -1.23 14.12 0.42
N MET A 189 -2.42 14.67 0.27
CA MET A 189 -2.81 15.92 0.94
C MET A 189 -4.32 15.94 1.21
N PRO A 190 -4.78 16.81 2.14
CA PRO A 190 -6.21 16.95 2.36
C PRO A 190 -6.95 17.20 1.04
N LEU A 191 -8.06 16.51 0.84
CA LEU A 191 -8.80 16.59 -0.43
C LEU A 191 -9.28 18.03 -0.71
N ALA A 192 -9.61 18.78 0.32
CA ALA A 192 -10.03 20.18 0.17
C ALA A 192 -8.90 21.04 -0.42
N ASP A 193 -7.68 20.84 0.05
CA ASP A 193 -6.50 21.55 -0.46
C ASP A 193 -6.22 21.14 -1.90
N TRP A 194 -6.27 19.84 -2.18
CA TRP A 194 -6.08 19.32 -3.54
C TRP A 194 -7.08 19.94 -4.52
N LYS A 195 -8.34 20.08 -4.10
CA LYS A 195 -9.39 20.68 -4.95
C LYS A 195 -9.15 22.16 -5.25
N ARG A 196 -8.46 22.88 -4.34
CA ARG A 196 -8.14 24.31 -4.53
C ARG A 196 -6.93 24.54 -5.44
N ARG A 197 -6.08 23.52 -5.64
CA ARG A 197 -4.89 23.67 -6.51
C ARG A 197 -5.28 24.05 -7.93
N GLY A 198 -4.58 25.02 -8.48
CA GLY A 198 -4.71 25.44 -9.86
C GLY A 198 -4.11 24.46 -10.85
N TYR A 199 -4.24 24.77 -12.11
CA TYR A 199 -3.58 24.05 -13.19
C TYR A 199 -2.08 24.33 -13.11
N GLY A 200 -1.27 23.32 -13.24
CA GLY A 200 0.17 23.48 -13.30
C GLY A 200 0.94 23.17 -12.03
N GLY A 201 0.26 22.81 -10.96
CA GLY A 201 0.92 22.28 -9.77
C GLY A 201 1.76 23.30 -9.02
N GLU A 202 1.34 24.55 -9.01
CA GLU A 202 1.97 25.53 -8.12
C GLU A 202 1.75 25.05 -6.68
N ARG A 203 2.86 24.89 -5.94
CA ARG A 203 2.88 24.43 -4.56
C ARG A 203 2.61 25.57 -3.59
#